data_16c32539b7770a68c955d5612509fd87
#
_entry.id   16c32539b7770a68c955d5612509fd87
#
_cell.length_a   1.000
_cell.length_b   1.000
_cell.length_c   1.000
_cell.angle_alpha   90.00
_cell.angle_beta   90.00
_cell.angle_gamma   90.00
#
_symmetry.space_group_name_H-M   'P 1'
#
loop_
_entity.id
_entity.type
_entity.pdbx_description
1 polymer ?
#
loop_
_entity_poly.entity_id
_entity_poly.type
_entity_poly.pdbx_seq_one_letter_code
_entity_poly.pdbx_strand_id
1 'polypeptide(L)'
;MTSDGLKPELEKLYSHIEEIEIAMMTTRRADGHLQSRAMATQRRAAGADLWFVTLEDTPKLRDLAADPHVNLSYYKDRTREWISVSGIARLTRDRDKIHELYAPDWKAWFPKEADPRHGSKDDPRMVLIGVDVHAAVFLEVNKPQPVVLFEVVKGWLTGSTPDIGEMHHVRK
;
A
#
# COMPACT_ATOMS: atom_id res chain seq x y z
N MET A 1 6.23 -21.09 10.48
CA MET A 1 4.76 -21.01 10.33
C MET A 1 4.37 -21.99 9.24
N THR A 2 3.41 -22.87 9.51
CA THR A 2 2.87 -23.78 8.49
C THR A 2 2.07 -22.98 7.47
N SER A 3 2.03 -23.42 6.21
CA SER A 3 1.30 -22.74 5.10
C SER A 3 -0.18 -22.50 5.39
N ASP A 4 -0.76 -23.23 6.34
CA ASP A 4 -2.17 -23.16 6.73
C ASP A 4 -2.46 -21.95 7.64
N GLY A 5 -1.49 -21.50 8.44
CA GLY A 5 -1.61 -20.30 9.27
C GLY A 5 -1.31 -18.99 8.53
N LEU A 6 -0.67 -19.07 7.35
CA LEU A 6 -0.29 -17.88 6.57
C LEU A 6 -1.48 -17.27 5.81
N LYS A 7 -2.42 -18.10 5.34
CA LYS A 7 -3.60 -17.62 4.58
C LYS A 7 -4.51 -16.67 5.37
N PRO A 8 -4.93 -16.99 6.60
CA PRO A 8 -5.75 -16.08 7.41
C PRO A 8 -5.07 -14.74 7.69
N GLU A 9 -3.78 -14.76 8.02
CA GLU A 9 -3.01 -13.54 8.28
C GLU A 9 -2.85 -12.67 7.03
N LEU A 10 -2.67 -13.27 5.84
CA LEU A 10 -2.65 -12.54 4.58
C LEU A 10 -4.00 -11.92 4.25
N GLU A 11 -5.10 -12.64 4.42
CA GLU A 11 -6.44 -12.07 4.17
C GLU A 11 -6.76 -10.93 5.15
N LYS A 12 -6.36 -11.07 6.42
CA LYS A 12 -6.45 -9.99 7.40
C LYS A 12 -5.66 -8.76 6.98
N LEU A 13 -4.40 -8.94 6.58
CA LEU A 13 -3.54 -7.88 6.05
C LEU A 13 -4.21 -7.16 4.87
N TYR A 14 -4.72 -7.89 3.89
CA TYR A 14 -5.36 -7.30 2.72
C TYR A 14 -6.65 -6.56 3.07
N SER A 15 -7.45 -7.07 4.01
CA SER A 15 -8.66 -6.38 4.48
C SER A 15 -8.33 -5.03 5.11
N HIS A 16 -7.28 -4.94 5.94
CA HIS A 16 -6.82 -3.67 6.51
C HIS A 16 -6.28 -2.71 5.44
N ILE A 17 -5.53 -3.23 4.46
CA ILE A 17 -5.04 -2.42 3.33
C ILE A 17 -6.20 -1.83 2.53
N GLU A 18 -7.22 -2.63 2.20
CA GLU A 18 -8.41 -2.17 1.47
C GLU A 18 -9.17 -1.09 2.24
N GLU A 19 -9.25 -1.21 3.57
CA GLU A 19 -9.92 -0.21 4.41
C GLU A 19 -9.17 1.12 4.49
N ILE A 20 -7.82 1.09 4.53
CA ILE A 20 -6.99 2.30 4.62
C ILE A 20 -6.77 2.92 3.24
N GLU A 21 -6.65 2.11 2.20
CA GLU A 21 -6.51 2.45 0.79
C GLU A 21 -5.20 3.16 0.43
N ILE A 22 -4.84 4.27 1.09
CA ILE A 22 -3.70 5.10 0.71
C ILE A 22 -2.42 4.61 1.38
N ALA A 23 -1.47 4.18 0.55
CA ALA A 23 -0.11 3.86 0.97
C ALA A 23 0.84 5.04 0.81
N MET A 24 1.75 5.21 1.75
CA MET A 24 2.99 5.96 1.51
C MET A 24 4.00 5.00 0.87
N MET A 25 4.11 5.02 -0.46
CA MET A 25 5.07 4.21 -1.21
C MET A 25 6.45 4.85 -1.16
N THR A 26 7.41 4.14 -0.60
CA THR A 26 8.81 4.56 -0.49
C THR A 26 9.65 3.81 -1.51
N THR A 27 10.40 4.55 -2.33
CA THR A 27 11.38 4.04 -3.30
C THR A 27 12.77 4.57 -2.99
N ARG A 28 13.80 3.91 -3.51
CA ARG A 28 15.19 4.38 -3.44
C ARG A 28 15.56 5.11 -4.72
N ARG A 29 16.03 6.33 -4.59
CA ARG A 29 16.58 7.12 -5.70
C ARG A 29 17.96 6.64 -6.09
N ALA A 30 18.41 7.00 -7.30
CA ALA A 30 19.75 6.67 -7.79
C ALA A 30 20.90 7.24 -6.91
N ASP A 31 20.65 8.34 -6.18
CA ASP A 31 21.57 8.91 -5.21
C ASP A 31 21.55 8.20 -3.83
N GLY A 32 20.76 7.12 -3.69
CA GLY A 32 20.64 6.32 -2.47
C GLY A 32 19.61 6.85 -1.48
N HIS A 33 19.09 8.08 -1.66
CA HIS A 33 18.07 8.62 -0.76
C HIS A 33 16.72 7.94 -0.95
N LEU A 34 15.95 7.86 0.13
CA LEU A 34 14.58 7.34 0.11
C LEU A 34 13.59 8.48 -0.15
N GLN A 35 12.58 8.21 -0.95
CA GLN A 35 11.51 9.15 -1.23
C GLN A 35 10.15 8.47 -1.12
N SER A 36 9.25 9.03 -0.30
CA SER A 36 7.89 8.56 -0.13
C SER A 36 6.87 9.45 -0.83
N ARG A 37 5.77 8.85 -1.30
CA ARG A 37 4.62 9.58 -1.87
C ARG A 37 3.34 8.78 -1.64
N ALA A 38 2.22 9.49 -1.50
CA ALA A 38 0.90 8.87 -1.38
C ALA A 38 0.50 8.19 -2.70
N MET A 39 0.03 6.95 -2.61
CA MET A 39 -0.46 6.15 -3.73
C MET A 39 -1.71 5.38 -3.31
N ALA A 40 -2.80 5.51 -4.07
CA ALA A 40 -4.02 4.73 -3.83
C ALA A 40 -3.78 3.26 -4.25
N THR A 41 -4.01 2.35 -3.32
CA THR A 41 -4.01 0.90 -3.59
C THR A 41 -5.24 0.58 -4.43
N GLN A 42 -5.05 -0.13 -5.52
CA GLN A 42 -6.12 -0.55 -6.39
C GLN A 42 -6.74 -1.86 -5.91
N ARG A 43 -7.93 -2.19 -6.43
CA ARG A 43 -8.58 -3.47 -6.13
C ARG A 43 -7.66 -4.65 -6.43
N ARG A 44 -7.83 -5.73 -5.71
CA ARG A 44 -7.06 -6.96 -5.92
C ARG A 44 -7.36 -7.55 -7.31
N ALA A 45 -6.30 -7.99 -7.98
CA ALA A 45 -6.37 -8.68 -9.26
C ALA A 45 -5.19 -9.64 -9.39
N ALA A 46 -5.33 -10.67 -10.21
CA ALA A 46 -4.26 -11.63 -10.47
C ALA A 46 -2.99 -10.95 -11.00
N GLY A 47 -1.83 -11.55 -10.76
CA GLY A 47 -0.54 -11.12 -11.29
C GLY A 47 0.34 -10.33 -10.31
N ALA A 48 -0.21 -9.76 -9.25
CA ALA A 48 0.54 -9.22 -8.11
C ALA A 48 -0.34 -9.22 -6.86
N ASP A 49 0.28 -9.05 -5.69
CA ASP A 49 -0.44 -8.97 -4.42
C ASP A 49 -1.14 -7.61 -4.24
N LEU A 50 -0.47 -6.53 -4.64
CA LEU A 50 -1.00 -5.16 -4.56
C LEU A 50 -0.77 -4.44 -5.90
N TRP A 51 -1.71 -3.58 -6.28
CA TRP A 51 -1.66 -2.83 -7.50
C TRP A 51 -1.76 -1.32 -7.26
N PHE A 52 -0.99 -0.56 -8.04
CA PHE A 52 -1.03 0.90 -8.09
C PHE A 52 -1.00 1.36 -9.54
N VAL A 53 -1.52 2.57 -9.78
CA VAL A 53 -1.48 3.20 -11.10
C VAL A 53 -0.72 4.52 -11.05
N THR A 54 -0.01 4.81 -12.13
CA THR A 54 0.70 6.09 -12.31
C THR A 54 0.81 6.43 -13.79
N LEU A 55 1.27 7.66 -14.07
CA LEU A 55 1.66 8.06 -15.41
C LEU A 55 3.12 7.69 -15.67
N GLU A 56 3.45 7.44 -16.94
CA GLU A 56 4.82 7.39 -17.42
C GLU A 56 5.55 8.72 -17.13
N ASP A 57 6.85 8.75 -17.25
CA ASP A 57 7.73 9.89 -16.98
C ASP A 57 7.73 10.42 -15.54
N THR A 58 7.15 9.67 -14.60
CA THR A 58 7.25 10.01 -13.17
C THR A 58 8.60 9.56 -12.59
N PRO A 59 9.20 10.36 -11.67
CA PRO A 59 10.49 9.99 -11.05
C PRO A 59 10.48 8.60 -10.41
N LYS A 60 9.37 8.20 -9.79
CA LYS A 60 9.24 6.90 -9.15
C LYS A 60 9.43 5.70 -10.09
N LEU A 61 9.08 5.84 -11.38
CA LEU A 61 9.29 4.75 -12.34
C LEU A 61 10.78 4.57 -12.66
N ARG A 62 11.55 5.66 -12.68
CA ARG A 62 13.01 5.57 -12.82
C ARG A 62 13.65 4.95 -11.58
N ASP A 63 13.18 5.33 -10.38
CA ASP A 63 13.64 4.74 -9.13
C ASP A 63 13.39 3.23 -9.12
N LEU A 64 12.16 2.80 -9.46
CA LEU A 64 11.76 1.39 -9.47
C LEU A 64 12.44 0.56 -10.57
N ALA A 65 12.81 1.18 -11.69
CA ALA A 65 13.60 0.53 -12.74
C ALA A 65 15.04 0.26 -12.29
N ALA A 66 15.59 1.12 -11.42
CA ALA A 66 16.94 0.98 -10.88
C ALA A 66 16.97 0.08 -9.64
N ASP A 67 15.99 0.21 -8.74
CA ASP A 67 15.83 -0.61 -7.54
C ASP A 67 14.33 -0.92 -7.32
N PRO A 68 13.90 -2.18 -7.57
CA PRO A 68 12.50 -2.56 -7.47
C PRO A 68 12.01 -2.75 -6.03
N HIS A 69 12.87 -2.63 -5.02
CA HIS A 69 12.45 -2.76 -3.63
C HIS A 69 11.61 -1.57 -3.19
N VAL A 70 10.47 -1.86 -2.56
CA VAL A 70 9.55 -0.84 -2.04
C VAL A 70 9.18 -1.13 -0.60
N ASN A 71 8.90 -0.07 0.13
CA ASN A 71 8.11 -0.15 1.35
C ASN A 71 6.80 0.61 1.14
N LEU A 72 5.69 -0.01 1.57
CA LEU A 72 4.36 0.57 1.59
C LEU A 72 3.94 0.72 3.05
N SER A 73 3.75 1.95 3.48
CA SER A 73 3.29 2.25 4.84
C SER A 73 1.87 2.78 4.79
N TYR A 74 0.98 2.21 5.60
CA TYR A 74 -0.40 2.63 5.76
C TYR A 74 -0.62 3.08 7.20
N TYR A 75 -1.46 4.09 7.40
CA TYR A 75 -1.79 4.58 8.72
C TYR A 75 -3.24 5.02 8.80
N LYS A 76 -3.97 4.51 9.79
CA LYS A 76 -5.35 4.84 10.05
C LYS A 76 -5.43 5.74 11.28
N ASP A 77 -5.58 7.04 11.04
CA ASP A 77 -5.51 8.05 12.11
C ASP A 77 -6.52 7.82 13.24
N ARG A 78 -7.73 7.37 12.90
CA ARG A 78 -8.80 7.17 13.87
C ARG A 78 -8.51 6.11 14.91
N THR A 79 -7.90 4.99 14.51
CA THR A 79 -7.64 3.82 15.36
C THR A 79 -6.18 3.67 15.74
N ARG A 80 -5.28 4.43 15.09
CA ARG A 80 -3.82 4.32 15.23
C ARG A 80 -3.24 3.01 14.69
N GLU A 81 -4.03 2.26 13.94
CA GLU A 81 -3.56 1.10 13.21
C GLU A 81 -2.58 1.50 12.13
N TRP A 82 -1.57 0.68 11.92
CA TRP A 82 -0.59 0.91 10.88
C TRP A 82 -0.10 -0.40 10.28
N ILE A 83 0.35 -0.32 9.03
CA ILE A 83 0.88 -1.44 8.27
C ILE A 83 2.17 -0.99 7.61
N SER A 84 3.18 -1.86 7.64
CA SER A 84 4.40 -1.73 6.86
C SER A 84 4.59 -2.98 6.03
N VAL A 85 4.58 -2.83 4.70
CA VAL A 85 4.79 -3.90 3.73
C VAL A 85 6.12 -3.69 3.04
N SER A 86 6.97 -4.71 3.01
CA SER A 86 8.15 -4.78 2.16
C SER A 86 7.87 -5.68 0.97
N GLY A 87 8.20 -5.23 -0.23
CA GLY A 87 7.92 -5.98 -1.45
C GLY A 87 8.81 -5.62 -2.61
N ILE A 88 8.58 -6.31 -3.71
CA ILE A 88 9.25 -6.10 -5.00
C ILE A 88 8.24 -5.58 -5.99
N ALA A 89 8.52 -4.42 -6.58
CA ALA A 89 7.67 -3.78 -7.57
C ALA A 89 8.02 -4.25 -8.99
N ARG A 90 7.00 -4.44 -9.81
CA ARG A 90 7.10 -4.70 -11.24
C ARG A 90 6.26 -3.70 -12.01
N LEU A 91 6.81 -3.16 -13.08
CA LEU A 91 6.13 -2.20 -13.95
C LEU A 91 5.50 -2.92 -15.14
N THR A 92 4.26 -2.58 -15.47
CA THR A 92 3.60 -3.11 -16.67
C THR A 92 2.77 -2.04 -17.37
N ARG A 93 2.71 -2.13 -18.71
CA ARG A 93 1.84 -1.36 -19.60
C ARG A 93 0.80 -2.27 -20.28
N ASP A 94 0.60 -3.47 -19.73
CA ASP A 94 -0.39 -4.41 -20.25
C ASP A 94 -1.76 -3.75 -20.26
N ARG A 95 -2.30 -3.56 -21.48
CA ARG A 95 -3.56 -2.84 -21.71
C ARG A 95 -4.76 -3.60 -21.14
N ASP A 96 -4.74 -4.92 -21.25
CA ASP A 96 -5.83 -5.75 -20.72
C ASP A 96 -5.87 -5.64 -19.19
N LYS A 97 -4.70 -5.64 -18.55
CA LYS A 97 -4.61 -5.45 -17.09
C LYS A 97 -5.01 -4.04 -16.65
N ILE A 98 -4.63 -3.00 -17.42
CA ILE A 98 -5.07 -1.62 -17.17
C ILE A 98 -6.59 -1.52 -17.29
N HIS A 99 -7.20 -2.10 -18.33
CA HIS A 99 -8.66 -2.12 -18.52
C HIS A 99 -9.36 -2.89 -17.39
N GLU A 100 -8.80 -4.03 -16.97
CA GLU A 100 -9.31 -4.80 -15.84
C GLU A 100 -9.37 -3.96 -14.56
N LEU A 101 -8.29 -3.23 -14.25
CA LEU A 101 -8.16 -2.47 -13.00
C LEU A 101 -8.78 -1.08 -13.05
N TYR A 102 -9.05 -0.56 -14.26
CA TYR A 102 -9.49 0.81 -14.43
C TYR A 102 -10.69 1.18 -13.55
N ALA A 103 -10.58 2.33 -12.87
CA ALA A 103 -11.64 2.94 -12.10
C ALA A 103 -11.89 4.38 -12.59
N PRO A 104 -13.16 4.86 -12.66
CA PRO A 104 -13.49 6.18 -13.21
C PRO A 104 -12.88 7.36 -12.44
N ASP A 105 -12.56 7.19 -11.17
CA ASP A 105 -11.92 8.17 -10.30
C ASP A 105 -10.46 8.45 -10.69
N TRP A 106 -9.80 7.55 -11.44
CA TRP A 106 -8.46 7.79 -11.97
C TRP A 106 -8.39 9.06 -12.81
N LYS A 107 -9.48 9.45 -13.47
CA LYS A 107 -9.56 10.69 -14.25
C LYS A 107 -9.18 11.94 -13.46
N ALA A 108 -9.41 11.95 -12.15
CA ALA A 108 -9.04 13.08 -11.29
C ALA A 108 -7.51 13.28 -11.19
N TRP A 109 -6.75 12.19 -11.34
CA TRP A 109 -5.29 12.16 -11.19
C TRP A 109 -4.55 12.18 -12.54
N PHE A 110 -5.27 11.97 -13.63
CA PHE A 110 -4.72 11.94 -15.00
C PHE A 110 -5.35 13.07 -15.82
N PRO A 111 -4.76 14.27 -15.79
CA PRO A 111 -5.32 15.42 -16.47
C PRO A 111 -5.46 15.17 -17.97
N LYS A 112 -6.58 15.62 -18.50
CA LYS A 112 -6.80 15.62 -19.94
C LYS A 112 -5.86 16.62 -20.59
N GLU A 113 -5.18 16.17 -21.63
CA GLU A 113 -4.39 16.97 -22.54
C GLU A 113 -5.02 16.91 -23.95
N ALA A 114 -4.25 17.25 -24.98
CA ALA A 114 -4.78 17.30 -26.36
C ALA A 114 -5.30 15.94 -26.88
N ASP A 115 -4.77 14.81 -26.39
CA ASP A 115 -5.23 13.48 -26.77
C ASP A 115 -6.53 13.15 -26.02
N PRO A 116 -7.64 12.85 -26.75
CA PRO A 116 -8.94 12.54 -26.13
C PRO A 116 -8.92 11.26 -25.28
N ARG A 117 -7.92 10.39 -25.43
CA ARG A 117 -7.76 9.19 -24.61
C ARG A 117 -7.24 9.50 -23.19
N HIS A 118 -6.62 10.67 -22.99
CA HIS A 118 -6.03 11.04 -21.70
C HIS A 118 -7.07 11.02 -20.58
N GLY A 119 -6.72 10.35 -19.48
CA GLY A 119 -7.59 10.12 -18.34
C GLY A 119 -8.69 9.06 -18.56
N SER A 120 -8.71 8.40 -19.72
CA SER A 120 -9.57 7.23 -19.97
C SER A 120 -8.79 5.93 -19.75
N LYS A 121 -9.51 4.79 -19.78
CA LYS A 121 -8.87 3.46 -19.72
C LYS A 121 -7.87 3.20 -20.86
N ASP A 122 -7.98 3.97 -21.95
CA ASP A 122 -7.12 3.85 -23.13
C ASP A 122 -5.97 4.87 -23.14
N ASP A 123 -5.76 5.60 -22.05
CA ASP A 123 -4.66 6.55 -21.91
C ASP A 123 -3.31 5.81 -22.05
N PRO A 124 -2.52 6.14 -23.11
CA PRO A 124 -1.26 5.44 -23.37
C PRO A 124 -0.20 5.68 -22.32
N ARG A 125 -0.32 6.74 -21.52
CA ARG A 125 0.65 7.13 -20.46
C ARG A 125 0.49 6.29 -19.19
N MET A 126 -0.61 5.53 -19.03
CA MET A 126 -0.83 4.74 -17.83
C MET A 126 0.16 3.60 -17.70
N VAL A 127 0.72 3.50 -16.51
CA VAL A 127 1.61 2.41 -16.08
C VAL A 127 1.09 1.86 -14.77
N LEU A 128 0.99 0.54 -14.68
CA LEU A 128 0.69 -0.15 -13.42
C LEU A 128 1.99 -0.53 -12.72
N ILE A 129 1.94 -0.44 -11.39
CA ILE A 129 2.96 -0.95 -10.49
C ILE A 129 2.32 -2.12 -9.73
N GLY A 130 2.72 -3.34 -10.06
CA GLY A 130 2.37 -4.54 -9.29
C GLY A 130 3.42 -4.77 -8.22
N VAL A 131 3.02 -4.99 -6.98
CA VAL A 131 3.92 -5.29 -5.86
C VAL A 131 3.65 -6.69 -5.35
N ASP A 132 4.70 -7.51 -5.34
CA ASP A 132 4.70 -8.81 -4.68
C ASP A 132 5.17 -8.60 -3.24
N VAL A 133 4.30 -8.93 -2.29
CA VAL A 133 4.58 -8.82 -0.86
C VAL A 133 5.61 -9.88 -0.45
N HIS A 134 6.69 -9.44 0.16
CA HIS A 134 7.72 -10.30 0.75
C HIS A 134 7.52 -10.48 2.25
N ALA A 135 7.28 -9.37 2.95
CA ALA A 135 7.01 -9.37 4.38
C ALA A 135 6.09 -8.19 4.74
N ALA A 136 5.29 -8.37 5.77
CA ALA A 136 4.50 -7.30 6.35
C ALA A 136 4.50 -7.37 7.88
N VAL A 137 4.41 -6.21 8.50
CA VAL A 137 4.15 -6.04 9.93
C VAL A 137 2.99 -5.08 10.07
N PHE A 138 2.01 -5.41 10.88
CA PHE A 138 0.87 -4.52 11.12
C PHE A 138 0.37 -4.60 12.54
N LEU A 139 -0.13 -3.47 13.04
CA LEU A 139 -0.82 -3.35 14.32
C LEU A 139 -2.32 -3.34 14.09
N GLU A 140 -3.02 -4.30 14.68
CA GLU A 140 -4.47 -4.34 14.76
C GLU A 140 -4.92 -3.87 16.13
N VAL A 141 -5.79 -2.86 16.19
CA VAL A 141 -6.37 -2.35 17.44
C VAL A 141 -7.72 -3.02 17.66
N ASN A 142 -7.72 -4.02 18.52
CA ASN A 142 -8.91 -4.84 18.80
C ASN A 142 -9.71 -4.39 20.05
N LYS A 143 -9.33 -3.23 20.64
CA LYS A 143 -9.99 -2.67 21.83
C LYS A 143 -10.83 -1.44 21.51
N PRO A 144 -11.98 -1.26 22.14
CA PRO A 144 -12.78 -0.03 22.00
C PRO A 144 -11.98 1.22 22.40
N GLN A 145 -12.23 2.35 21.73
CA GLN A 145 -11.54 3.63 21.96
C GLN A 145 -11.43 4.04 23.44
N PRO A 146 -12.48 3.91 24.31
CA PRO A 146 -12.36 4.24 25.72
C PRO A 146 -11.33 3.37 26.45
N VAL A 147 -11.20 2.08 26.08
CA VAL A 147 -10.23 1.16 26.67
C VAL A 147 -8.81 1.52 26.22
N VAL A 148 -8.64 1.83 24.94
CA VAL A 148 -7.34 2.33 24.41
C VAL A 148 -6.88 3.57 25.15
N LEU A 149 -7.79 4.56 25.35
CA LEU A 149 -7.49 5.78 26.10
C LEU A 149 -7.09 5.46 27.55
N PHE A 150 -7.83 4.57 28.20
CA PHE A 150 -7.52 4.13 29.57
C PHE A 150 -6.12 3.48 29.66
N GLU A 151 -5.78 2.57 28.74
CA GLU A 151 -4.47 1.92 28.70
C GLU A 151 -3.32 2.94 28.46
N VAL A 152 -3.53 3.94 27.61
CA VAL A 152 -2.57 5.01 27.37
C VAL A 152 -2.35 5.85 28.65
N VAL A 153 -3.44 6.26 29.32
CA VAL A 153 -3.36 7.02 30.57
C VAL A 153 -2.71 6.21 31.69
N LYS A 154 -3.07 4.95 31.83
CA LYS A 154 -2.46 4.00 32.76
C LYS A 154 -0.96 3.86 32.49
N GLY A 155 -0.56 3.66 31.23
CA GLY A 155 0.83 3.56 30.82
C GLY A 155 1.62 4.82 31.19
N TRP A 156 1.03 6.00 30.96
CA TRP A 156 1.64 7.28 31.35
C TRP A 156 1.85 7.42 32.86
N LEU A 157 0.90 6.95 33.67
CA LEU A 157 0.99 7.02 35.14
C LEU A 157 1.91 5.97 35.75
N THR A 158 1.99 4.77 35.15
CA THR A 158 2.69 3.61 35.73
C THR A 158 4.02 3.29 35.06
N GLY A 159 4.33 3.94 33.91
CA GLY A 159 5.49 3.61 33.09
C GLY A 159 5.38 2.26 32.36
N SER A 160 4.19 1.63 32.35
CA SER A 160 3.95 0.37 31.63
C SER A 160 3.60 0.62 30.16
N THR A 161 3.97 -0.29 29.28
CA THR A 161 3.57 -0.23 27.86
C THR A 161 2.06 -0.42 27.75
N PRO A 162 1.34 0.50 27.08
CA PRO A 162 -0.11 0.35 26.85
C PRO A 162 -0.41 -0.91 26.02
N ASP A 163 -1.32 -1.74 26.50
CA ASP A 163 -1.85 -2.88 25.75
C ASP A 163 -3.05 -2.42 24.90
N ILE A 164 -2.79 -2.02 23.65
CA ILE A 164 -3.79 -1.44 22.76
C ILE A 164 -4.23 -2.35 21.62
N GLY A 165 -3.46 -3.40 21.31
CA GLY A 165 -3.74 -4.27 20.17
C GLY A 165 -2.69 -5.34 19.97
N GLU A 166 -2.82 -6.06 18.86
CA GLU A 166 -1.94 -7.17 18.48
C GLU A 166 -1.04 -6.83 17.31
N MET A 167 0.23 -7.23 17.43
CA MET A 167 1.21 -7.08 16.36
C MET A 167 1.28 -8.36 15.55
N HIS A 168 1.04 -8.24 14.26
CA HIS A 168 1.07 -9.35 13.31
C HIS A 168 2.30 -9.27 12.42
N HIS A 169 2.91 -10.42 12.14
CA HIS A 169 4.05 -10.56 11.25
C HIS A 169 3.74 -11.57 10.16
N VAL A 170 3.80 -11.14 8.93
CA VAL A 170 3.62 -11.96 7.73
C VAL A 170 4.93 -12.03 6.98
N ARG A 171 5.36 -13.22 6.59
CA ARG A 171 6.49 -13.45 5.69
C ARG A 171 6.08 -14.48 4.65
N LYS A 172 6.17 -14.09 3.40
CA LYS A 172 5.77 -14.91 2.25
C LYS A 172 6.97 -15.60 1.61
#